data_17773bf2d1c73e48e985c2bf3f911c2f
#
_entry.id   17773bf2d1c73e48e985c2bf3f911c2f
#
_cell.length_a   1.000
_cell.length_b   1.000
_cell.length_c   1.000
_cell.angle_alpha   90.00
_cell.angle_beta   90.00
_cell.angle_gamma   90.00
#
_symmetry.space_group_name_H-M   'P 1'
#
loop_
_entity.id
_entity.type
_entity.pdbx_description
1 polymer ?
#
loop_
_entity_poly.entity_id
_entity_poly.type
_entity_poly.pdbx_seq_one_letter_code
_entity_poly.pdbx_strand_id
1 'polypeptide(L)'
;MTKLEPIGGDLEIEPSRGEFARRYGAGEAQVVWTRLIADLETPVSAMLKLSDGQPLSCLLESVQGGATRGRYSIIGLAPDVVWRAFGSRAEINVNPQAAPHAFATDDAPTLESLRALLDRSRIQLPAELPPIAAGIIGYMGYDTVRLVEHLPAQNPDALGVPDAVFVRPTLMVVFDTIKDEMAVVTPVRPAAGVDLALPDAVSNTTPAEFKAMVQHGKDFIAAGDVFQVVLSQRFDAPFALPPLALYRALRRTNPSPFLFHLDFGAFALVGSSPEILVRVRDGEVTIRPLAGTRRRGNTPEEDRALEKELLADPKERAEHLMLLDLGRNDVGRVAKIGSVRVKESFAIERYSHVMHIGSHVVGSLDPRHDVVDALMAGFPAGTLSGAPKVRAMEIIDALEKDKRGPYGGCVGYFSADGEMDSCIVLRTALVKDGMIYVQAGAGIVADSDPEAEQLECEYKARALFKAAEEAVRFAERSKRGNRPP
;
A
#
# COMPACT_ATOMS: atom_id res chain seq x y z
N MET A 1 11.04 40.92 -5.06
CA MET A 1 11.53 40.01 -4.00
C MET A 1 11.04 40.57 -2.66
N THR A 2 9.89 40.10 -2.21
CA THR A 2 9.34 40.49 -0.90
C THR A 2 9.91 39.51 0.11
N LYS A 3 10.72 39.97 1.05
CA LYS A 3 11.19 39.16 2.18
C LYS A 3 9.94 38.79 2.99
N LEU A 4 9.64 37.51 3.09
CA LEU A 4 8.75 36.95 4.09
C LEU A 4 9.44 37.14 5.45
N GLU A 5 8.88 38.00 6.30
CA GLU A 5 9.28 38.03 7.70
C GLU A 5 8.87 36.72 8.38
N PRO A 6 9.69 36.16 9.28
CA PRO A 6 9.32 34.94 9.99
C PRO A 6 8.09 35.26 10.87
N ILE A 7 7.06 34.44 10.76
CA ILE A 7 5.90 34.42 11.66
C ILE A 7 6.45 34.15 13.06
N GLY A 8 6.40 35.15 13.93
CA GLY A 8 7.08 35.19 15.22
C GLY A 8 6.44 34.25 16.24
N GLY A 9 7.13 33.20 16.54
CA GLY A 9 7.10 32.36 17.73
C GLY A 9 8.37 31.54 17.69
N ASP A 10 9.12 31.46 18.79
CA ASP A 10 10.28 30.56 18.88
C ASP A 10 9.80 29.11 18.66
N LEU A 11 10.22 28.50 17.54
CA LEU A 11 9.95 27.10 17.26
C LEU A 11 10.63 26.26 18.34
N GLU A 12 9.84 25.57 19.16
CA GLU A 12 10.35 24.63 20.15
C GLU A 12 10.84 23.38 19.43
N ILE A 13 12.16 23.24 19.32
CA ILE A 13 12.80 22.11 18.63
C ILE A 13 13.31 21.13 19.68
N GLU A 14 12.86 19.87 19.55
CA GLU A 14 13.26 18.76 20.39
C GLU A 14 14.18 17.77 19.64
N PRO A 15 15.19 17.17 20.30
CA PRO A 15 15.68 17.50 21.63
C PRO A 15 16.44 18.86 21.64
N SER A 16 16.71 19.40 22.81
CA SER A 16 17.53 20.62 22.94
C SER A 16 18.87 20.46 22.20
N ARG A 17 19.45 21.59 21.74
CA ARG A 17 20.73 21.58 21.01
C ARG A 17 21.86 20.87 21.79
N GLY A 18 21.88 21.01 23.12
CA GLY A 18 22.89 20.36 23.98
C GLY A 18 22.71 18.83 24.02
N GLU A 19 21.49 18.37 24.17
CA GLU A 19 21.18 16.93 24.17
C GLU A 19 21.41 16.31 22.78
N PHE A 20 20.98 17.00 21.71
CA PHE A 20 21.26 16.59 20.35
C PHE A 20 22.77 16.37 20.11
N ALA A 21 23.58 17.40 20.47
CA ALA A 21 25.05 17.33 20.27
C ALA A 21 25.68 16.18 21.04
N ARG A 22 25.22 15.92 22.25
CA ARG A 22 25.71 14.79 23.09
C ARG A 22 25.41 13.45 22.44
N ARG A 23 24.18 13.21 22.03
CA ARG A 23 23.75 11.95 21.36
C ARG A 23 24.44 11.79 20.00
N TYR A 24 24.51 12.86 19.20
CA TYR A 24 25.18 12.84 17.90
C TYR A 24 26.68 12.52 18.04
N GLY A 25 27.35 13.12 19.03
CA GLY A 25 28.76 12.83 19.35
C GLY A 25 28.98 11.41 19.87
N ALA A 26 27.97 10.75 20.44
CA ALA A 26 27.98 9.35 20.84
C ALA A 26 27.65 8.38 19.66
N GLY A 27 27.39 8.89 18.47
CA GLY A 27 26.96 8.07 17.30
C GLY A 27 25.56 7.51 17.39
N GLU A 28 24.72 8.06 18.28
CA GLU A 28 23.33 7.61 18.47
C GLU A 28 22.42 8.18 17.37
N ALA A 29 21.64 7.29 16.73
CA ALA A 29 20.58 7.71 15.85
C ALA A 29 19.42 8.33 16.67
N GLN A 30 18.91 9.46 16.22
CA GLN A 30 17.89 10.24 16.94
C GLN A 30 16.97 10.98 15.97
N VAL A 31 15.83 11.46 16.47
CA VAL A 31 14.97 12.37 15.73
C VAL A 31 15.13 13.79 16.26
N VAL A 32 15.13 14.75 15.34
CA VAL A 32 14.92 16.17 15.65
C VAL A 32 13.55 16.56 15.14
N TRP A 33 12.73 17.17 15.96
CA TRP A 33 11.36 17.45 15.58
C TRP A 33 10.80 18.72 16.20
N THR A 34 9.74 19.25 15.58
CA THR A 34 8.95 20.37 16.11
C THR A 34 7.49 20.16 15.75
N ARG A 35 6.59 20.81 16.49
CA ARG A 35 5.16 20.86 16.18
C ARG A 35 4.78 22.22 15.62
N LEU A 36 3.86 22.20 14.67
CA LEU A 36 3.25 23.37 14.06
C LEU A 36 1.74 23.18 14.07
N ILE A 37 1.01 24.28 14.18
CA ILE A 37 -0.44 24.30 13.95
C ILE A 37 -0.68 24.07 12.46
N ALA A 38 -1.63 23.19 12.12
CA ALA A 38 -1.92 22.77 10.74
C ALA A 38 -3.39 22.97 10.34
N ASP A 39 -4.09 23.92 10.99
CA ASP A 39 -5.50 24.25 10.75
C ASP A 39 -5.76 24.79 9.33
N LEU A 40 -4.77 25.45 8.71
CA LEU A 40 -4.84 26.02 7.35
C LEU A 40 -4.12 25.17 6.29
N GLU A 41 -3.38 24.14 6.67
CA GLU A 41 -2.64 23.29 5.75
C GLU A 41 -3.28 21.91 5.62
N THR A 42 -3.25 21.39 4.39
CA THR A 42 -3.64 19.99 4.13
C THR A 42 -2.41 19.18 3.76
N PRO A 43 -2.40 17.85 3.98
CA PRO A 43 -1.30 16.99 3.53
C PRO A 43 -0.96 17.17 2.05
N VAL A 44 -1.97 17.37 1.19
CA VAL A 44 -1.77 17.59 -0.25
C VAL A 44 -1.16 18.96 -0.52
N SER A 45 -1.58 20.04 0.17
CA SER A 45 -0.99 21.37 -0.02
C SER A 45 0.46 21.41 0.47
N ALA A 46 0.75 20.76 1.60
CA ALA A 46 2.10 20.62 2.10
C ALA A 46 2.98 19.79 1.15
N MET A 47 2.48 18.66 0.65
CA MET A 47 3.19 17.85 -0.34
C MET A 47 3.55 18.66 -1.60
N LEU A 48 2.60 19.44 -2.14
CA LEU A 48 2.85 20.30 -3.29
C LEU A 48 3.91 21.39 -3.03
N LYS A 49 3.97 21.93 -1.81
CA LYS A 49 4.93 22.95 -1.42
C LYS A 49 6.33 22.36 -1.14
N LEU A 50 6.39 21.18 -0.54
CA LEU A 50 7.62 20.58 -0.04
C LEU A 50 8.32 19.70 -1.06
N SER A 51 7.56 18.96 -1.89
CA SER A 51 8.17 18.09 -2.91
C SER A 51 8.71 18.87 -4.10
N ASP A 52 8.13 20.03 -4.44
CA ASP A 52 8.49 20.86 -5.61
C ASP A 52 8.75 20.03 -6.88
N GLY A 53 7.98 18.96 -7.06
CA GLY A 53 8.16 17.99 -8.15
C GLY A 53 9.39 17.08 -8.01
N GLN A 54 10.07 17.09 -6.86
CA GLN A 54 11.21 16.21 -6.61
C GLN A 54 10.72 14.76 -6.44
N PRO A 55 11.39 13.79 -7.08
CA PRO A 55 11.07 12.38 -6.96
C PRO A 55 11.51 11.80 -5.60
N LEU A 56 11.25 10.50 -5.42
CA LEU A 56 11.53 9.78 -4.19
C LEU A 56 10.78 10.40 -2.98
N SER A 57 9.57 10.88 -3.24
CA SER A 57 8.66 11.43 -2.25
C SER A 57 7.46 10.51 -2.03
N CYS A 58 6.94 10.47 -0.82
CA CYS A 58 5.77 9.66 -0.49
C CYS A 58 4.75 10.45 0.32
N LEU A 59 3.48 10.17 0.06
CA LEU A 59 2.34 10.63 0.84
C LEU A 59 1.45 9.44 1.16
N LEU A 60 1.27 9.19 2.46
CA LEU A 60 0.34 8.20 2.99
C LEU A 60 -0.77 8.92 3.73
N GLU A 61 -2.02 8.59 3.45
CA GLU A 61 -3.20 9.11 4.16
C GLU A 61 -4.09 7.95 4.60
N SER A 62 -4.57 8.01 5.84
CA SER A 62 -5.58 7.10 6.37
C SER A 62 -6.96 7.75 6.31
N VAL A 63 -7.99 6.96 5.96
CA VAL A 63 -9.41 7.38 5.97
C VAL A 63 -10.22 6.35 6.73
N GLN A 64 -11.01 6.77 7.69
CA GLN A 64 -11.84 5.90 8.50
C GLN A 64 -13.29 5.90 7.97
N GLY A 65 -13.83 4.71 7.64
CA GLY A 65 -15.24 4.56 7.24
C GLY A 65 -15.63 5.28 5.94
N GLY A 66 -14.71 5.52 5.01
CA GLY A 66 -14.98 6.09 3.67
C GLY A 66 -15.40 7.57 3.61
N ALA A 67 -15.76 8.17 4.73
CA ALA A 67 -16.19 9.58 4.81
C ALA A 67 -15.38 10.42 5.80
N THR A 68 -14.70 9.79 6.76
CA THR A 68 -13.92 10.46 7.81
C THR A 68 -12.44 10.18 7.59
N ARG A 69 -11.59 11.21 7.63
CA ARG A 69 -10.14 11.04 7.57
C ARG A 69 -9.65 10.26 8.79
N GLY A 70 -8.67 9.39 8.60
CA GLY A 70 -7.93 8.79 9.69
C GLY A 70 -7.08 9.82 10.42
N ARG A 71 -6.57 9.44 11.61
CA ARG A 71 -5.87 10.39 12.48
C ARG A 71 -4.61 10.95 11.87
N TYR A 72 -3.80 10.12 11.19
CA TYR A 72 -2.50 10.54 10.69
C TYR A 72 -2.44 10.56 9.16
N SER A 73 -1.79 11.61 8.61
CA SER A 73 -1.33 11.65 7.23
C SER A 73 0.16 11.97 7.24
N ILE A 74 0.94 11.30 6.38
CA ILE A 74 2.40 11.31 6.45
C ILE A 74 2.99 11.67 5.09
N ILE A 75 3.93 12.62 5.08
CA ILE A 75 4.78 12.94 3.93
C ILE A 75 6.20 12.49 4.28
N GLY A 76 6.85 11.74 3.38
CA GLY A 76 8.26 11.37 3.47
C GLY A 76 9.02 11.96 2.28
N LEU A 77 10.17 12.61 2.54
CA LEU A 77 10.95 13.34 1.55
C LEU A 77 12.44 13.09 1.72
N ALA A 78 13.19 13.39 0.65
CA ALA A 78 14.65 13.42 0.63
C ALA A 78 15.30 12.16 1.27
N PRO A 79 15.03 10.94 0.78
CA PRO A 79 15.56 9.74 1.39
C PRO A 79 17.09 9.70 1.35
N ASP A 80 17.69 9.11 2.38
CA ASP A 80 19.13 8.84 2.47
C ASP A 80 19.48 7.41 2.03
N VAL A 81 18.48 6.55 1.87
CA VAL A 81 18.61 5.20 1.33
C VAL A 81 17.44 4.87 0.42
N VAL A 82 17.75 4.27 -0.72
CA VAL A 82 16.80 3.51 -1.56
C VAL A 82 17.27 2.07 -1.62
N TRP A 83 16.42 1.17 -1.19
CA TRP A 83 16.59 -0.27 -1.32
C TRP A 83 15.58 -0.80 -2.32
N ARG A 84 16.02 -1.69 -3.23
CA ARG A 84 15.15 -2.34 -4.21
C ARG A 84 15.53 -3.80 -4.39
N ALA A 85 14.60 -4.61 -4.86
CA ALA A 85 14.81 -6.02 -5.10
C ALA A 85 14.26 -6.48 -6.46
N PHE A 86 14.97 -7.44 -7.05
CA PHE A 86 14.61 -8.17 -8.27
C PHE A 86 14.81 -9.66 -7.98
N GLY A 87 13.72 -10.37 -7.66
CA GLY A 87 13.78 -11.75 -7.17
C GLY A 87 14.65 -11.86 -5.91
N SER A 88 15.60 -12.78 -5.92
CA SER A 88 16.52 -13.03 -4.81
C SER A 88 17.67 -12.02 -4.68
N ARG A 89 17.76 -11.03 -5.58
CA ARG A 89 18.82 -10.02 -5.58
C ARG A 89 18.28 -8.71 -5.04
N ALA A 90 18.90 -8.21 -3.97
CA ALA A 90 18.67 -6.86 -3.45
C ALA A 90 19.77 -5.90 -3.92
N GLU A 91 19.40 -4.65 -4.07
CA GLU A 91 20.30 -3.55 -4.40
C GLU A 91 20.02 -2.36 -3.48
N ILE A 92 21.05 -1.67 -3.06
CA ILE A 92 20.94 -0.53 -2.16
C ILE A 92 21.71 0.66 -2.73
N ASN A 93 21.06 1.83 -2.66
CA ASN A 93 21.70 3.11 -2.91
C ASN A 93 21.69 3.92 -1.61
N VAL A 94 22.86 4.16 -1.04
CA VAL A 94 23.07 4.91 0.21
C VAL A 94 23.42 6.37 -0.05
N ASN A 95 23.42 6.81 -1.28
CA ASN A 95 23.61 8.18 -1.72
C ASN A 95 22.61 8.57 -2.83
N PRO A 96 21.26 8.32 -2.69
CA PRO A 96 20.24 8.58 -3.70
C PRO A 96 20.14 10.09 -4.09
N GLN A 97 20.48 11.17 -3.26
CA GLN A 97 20.50 12.62 -3.58
C GLN A 97 21.69 13.11 -4.42
N ALA A 98 22.85 12.46 -4.48
CA ALA A 98 23.98 12.85 -5.32
C ALA A 98 24.32 11.84 -6.44
N ALA A 99 23.90 10.58 -6.32
CA ALA A 99 24.21 9.52 -7.28
C ALA A 99 23.00 8.56 -7.49
N PRO A 100 22.03 8.97 -8.31
CA PRO A 100 20.72 8.32 -8.51
C PRO A 100 20.75 6.87 -8.91
N HIS A 101 21.65 6.56 -9.79
CA HIS A 101 21.74 5.25 -10.40
C HIS A 101 22.86 4.39 -9.77
N ALA A 102 23.50 4.88 -8.69
CA ALA A 102 24.59 4.19 -8.02
C ALA A 102 24.05 3.13 -7.03
N PHE A 103 23.40 2.11 -7.55
CA PHE A 103 23.00 0.95 -6.76
C PHE A 103 24.14 -0.04 -6.65
N ALA A 104 24.45 -0.44 -5.41
CA ALA A 104 25.32 -1.57 -5.12
C ALA A 104 24.46 -2.81 -4.84
N THR A 105 24.85 -3.95 -5.41
CA THR A 105 24.23 -5.24 -5.05
C THR A 105 24.55 -5.55 -3.60
N ASP A 106 23.55 -5.99 -2.85
CA ASP A 106 23.73 -6.55 -1.50
C ASP A 106 24.00 -8.06 -1.66
N ASP A 107 25.04 -8.56 -1.04
CA ASP A 107 25.42 -9.99 -1.11
C ASP A 107 24.46 -10.88 -0.30
N ALA A 108 23.67 -10.30 0.61
CA ALA A 108 22.71 -11.01 1.40
C ALA A 108 21.45 -11.35 0.59
N PRO A 109 20.77 -12.48 0.87
CA PRO A 109 19.44 -12.79 0.31
C PRO A 109 18.45 -11.64 0.56
N THR A 110 17.52 -11.43 -0.35
CA THR A 110 16.61 -10.26 -0.38
C THR A 110 15.96 -9.95 0.97
N LEU A 111 15.38 -10.94 1.65
CA LEU A 111 14.72 -10.72 2.95
C LEU A 111 15.72 -10.44 4.09
N GLU A 112 16.91 -11.02 4.04
CA GLU A 112 17.98 -10.75 5.01
C GLU A 112 18.54 -9.34 4.81
N SER A 113 18.74 -8.91 3.56
CA SER A 113 19.11 -7.55 3.20
C SER A 113 18.07 -6.53 3.71
N LEU A 114 16.76 -6.83 3.54
CA LEU A 114 15.69 -5.99 4.07
C LEU A 114 15.74 -5.91 5.62
N ARG A 115 15.93 -7.04 6.32
CA ARG A 115 16.08 -7.06 7.78
C ARG A 115 17.26 -6.22 8.23
N ALA A 116 18.39 -6.36 7.56
CA ALA A 116 19.59 -5.55 7.85
C ALA A 116 19.35 -4.05 7.63
N LEU A 117 18.55 -3.67 6.63
CA LEU A 117 18.12 -2.28 6.43
C LEU A 117 17.22 -1.81 7.57
N LEU A 118 16.26 -2.62 8.01
CA LEU A 118 15.38 -2.32 9.14
C LEU A 118 16.19 -2.08 10.42
N ASP A 119 17.13 -2.98 10.75
CA ASP A 119 17.95 -2.85 11.96
C ASP A 119 18.83 -1.58 11.92
N ARG A 120 19.43 -1.26 10.76
CA ARG A 120 20.18 0.00 10.55
C ARG A 120 19.30 1.24 10.55
N SER A 121 18.00 1.09 10.42
CA SER A 121 17.03 2.19 10.39
C SER A 121 16.34 2.44 11.72
N ARG A 122 16.57 1.60 12.72
CA ARG A 122 15.99 1.75 14.07
C ARG A 122 16.37 3.05 14.72
N ILE A 123 15.41 3.72 15.32
CA ILE A 123 15.56 4.91 16.17
C ILE A 123 14.56 4.80 17.30
N GLN A 124 14.99 5.14 18.52
CA GLN A 124 14.05 5.27 19.63
C GLN A 124 13.24 6.55 19.44
N LEU A 125 11.93 6.42 19.27
CA LEU A 125 11.02 7.56 19.11
C LEU A 125 10.58 8.10 20.48
N PRO A 126 10.45 9.44 20.62
CA PRO A 126 9.73 10.05 21.73
C PRO A 126 8.27 9.58 21.77
N ALA A 127 7.70 9.42 22.97
CA ALA A 127 6.33 8.96 23.17
C ALA A 127 5.28 9.92 22.57
N GLU A 128 5.64 11.16 22.32
CA GLU A 128 4.81 12.21 21.73
C GLU A 128 4.65 12.07 20.22
N LEU A 129 5.51 11.30 19.56
CA LEU A 129 5.47 11.06 18.12
C LEU A 129 4.80 9.73 17.81
N PRO A 130 4.02 9.65 16.71
CA PRO A 130 3.47 8.38 16.29
C PRO A 130 4.57 7.47 15.70
N PRO A 131 4.39 6.13 15.72
CA PRO A 131 5.38 5.15 15.24
C PRO A 131 5.94 5.44 13.85
N ILE A 132 5.11 5.96 12.95
CA ILE A 132 5.49 6.30 11.57
C ILE A 132 6.39 7.55 11.44
N ALA A 133 6.69 8.26 12.54
CA ALA A 133 7.52 9.48 12.49
C ALA A 133 8.97 9.25 12.03
N ALA A 134 9.45 8.01 12.03
CA ALA A 134 10.68 7.59 11.37
C ALA A 134 10.59 6.12 10.95
N GLY A 135 11.31 5.73 9.90
CA GLY A 135 11.31 4.37 9.40
C GLY A 135 11.60 4.30 7.90
N ILE A 136 11.18 3.23 7.27
CA ILE A 136 11.22 3.07 5.80
C ILE A 136 9.81 2.93 5.26
N ILE A 137 9.57 3.45 4.07
CA ILE A 137 8.27 3.45 3.38
C ILE A 137 8.46 2.86 1.99
N GLY A 138 7.54 2.01 1.53
CA GLY A 138 7.65 1.45 0.20
C GLY A 138 6.60 0.41 -0.15
N TYR A 139 6.94 -0.46 -1.10
CA TYR A 139 6.10 -1.57 -1.53
C TYR A 139 6.88 -2.86 -1.71
N MET A 140 6.18 -3.98 -1.61
CA MET A 140 6.58 -5.30 -2.10
C MET A 140 5.53 -5.76 -3.11
N GLY A 141 5.98 -6.11 -4.31
CA GLY A 141 5.13 -6.64 -5.38
C GLY A 141 4.78 -8.11 -5.14
N TYR A 142 3.78 -8.60 -5.85
CA TYR A 142 3.25 -9.97 -5.72
C TYR A 142 4.33 -11.05 -5.82
N ASP A 143 5.25 -10.92 -6.79
CA ASP A 143 6.27 -11.92 -7.07
C ASP A 143 7.33 -12.08 -5.95
N THR A 144 7.37 -11.17 -4.95
CA THR A 144 8.20 -11.37 -3.76
C THR A 144 7.78 -12.60 -2.92
N VAL A 145 6.58 -13.14 -3.13
CA VAL A 145 6.16 -14.43 -2.54
C VAL A 145 7.12 -15.56 -2.92
N ARG A 146 7.77 -15.50 -4.09
CA ARG A 146 8.75 -16.50 -4.54
C ARG A 146 10.02 -16.55 -3.69
N LEU A 147 10.19 -15.60 -2.78
CA LEU A 147 11.28 -15.64 -1.78
C LEU A 147 11.00 -16.63 -0.64
N VAL A 148 9.75 -17.03 -0.45
CA VAL A 148 9.32 -17.91 0.64
C VAL A 148 8.52 -19.14 0.18
N GLU A 149 7.91 -19.09 -1.02
CA GLU A 149 7.16 -20.20 -1.59
C GLU A 149 7.75 -20.61 -2.94
N HIS A 150 7.78 -21.91 -3.23
CA HIS A 150 8.27 -22.41 -4.50
C HIS A 150 7.13 -22.46 -5.52
N LEU A 151 7.16 -21.56 -6.50
CA LEU A 151 6.22 -21.52 -7.62
C LEU A 151 6.94 -21.95 -8.91
N PRO A 152 6.43 -22.95 -9.65
CA PRO A 152 7.17 -23.61 -10.74
C PRO A 152 7.29 -22.76 -12.01
N ALA A 153 6.34 -21.86 -12.27
CA ALA A 153 6.32 -21.03 -13.48
C ALA A 153 6.69 -19.57 -13.19
N GLN A 154 7.15 -18.87 -14.21
CA GLN A 154 7.33 -17.40 -14.17
C GLN A 154 6.77 -16.79 -15.44
N ASN A 155 5.81 -15.91 -15.28
CA ASN A 155 5.32 -15.10 -16.38
C ASN A 155 6.34 -14.00 -16.74
N PRO A 156 6.32 -13.47 -17.98
CA PRO A 156 7.22 -12.39 -18.40
C PRO A 156 6.96 -11.10 -17.60
N ASP A 157 8.04 -10.42 -17.26
CA ASP A 157 7.97 -9.10 -16.60
C ASP A 157 7.75 -8.00 -17.64
N ALA A 158 6.48 -7.75 -17.96
CA ALA A 158 6.09 -6.73 -18.93
C ALA A 158 6.19 -5.29 -18.39
N LEU A 159 6.29 -5.09 -17.07
CA LEU A 159 6.35 -3.76 -16.44
C LEU A 159 7.79 -3.29 -16.19
N GLY A 160 8.73 -4.21 -16.00
CA GLY A 160 10.13 -3.90 -15.73
C GLY A 160 10.32 -2.99 -14.53
N VAL A 161 9.53 -3.18 -13.47
CA VAL A 161 9.68 -2.48 -12.18
C VAL A 161 10.30 -3.43 -11.16
N PRO A 162 11.02 -2.92 -10.15
CA PRO A 162 11.52 -3.78 -9.09
C PRO A 162 10.40 -4.57 -8.40
N ASP A 163 10.68 -5.80 -7.97
CA ASP A 163 9.73 -6.61 -7.20
C ASP A 163 9.43 -5.97 -5.83
N ALA A 164 10.36 -5.20 -5.27
CA ALA A 164 10.13 -4.39 -4.08
C ALA A 164 11.00 -3.13 -4.09
N VAL A 165 10.49 -2.04 -3.48
CA VAL A 165 11.26 -0.80 -3.23
C VAL A 165 10.88 -0.27 -1.86
N PHE A 166 11.90 0.11 -1.08
CA PHE A 166 11.75 0.88 0.17
C PHE A 166 12.68 2.08 0.16
N VAL A 167 12.17 3.22 0.60
CA VAL A 167 12.93 4.46 0.80
C VAL A 167 13.01 4.77 2.29
N ARG A 168 14.11 5.38 2.73
CA ARG A 168 14.28 5.86 4.09
C ARG A 168 14.31 7.39 4.11
N PRO A 169 13.16 8.07 4.35
CA PRO A 169 13.10 9.52 4.36
C PRO A 169 13.98 10.14 5.44
N THR A 170 14.59 11.29 5.13
CA THR A 170 15.30 12.13 6.11
C THR A 170 14.47 13.32 6.58
N LEU A 171 13.35 13.58 5.93
CA LEU A 171 12.37 14.57 6.35
C LEU A 171 10.98 13.91 6.34
N MET A 172 10.31 13.94 7.48
CA MET A 172 8.95 13.46 7.64
C MET A 172 8.05 14.61 8.10
N VAL A 173 6.84 14.71 7.53
CA VAL A 173 5.80 15.60 8.06
C VAL A 173 4.60 14.74 8.41
N VAL A 174 4.22 14.72 9.67
CA VAL A 174 3.12 13.92 10.20
C VAL A 174 2.00 14.82 10.67
N PHE A 175 0.88 14.79 9.96
CA PHE A 175 -0.34 15.50 10.33
C PHE A 175 -1.14 14.68 11.34
N ASP A 176 -1.54 15.28 12.45
CA ASP A 176 -2.54 14.74 13.39
C ASP A 176 -3.85 15.52 13.21
N THR A 177 -4.81 14.92 12.49
CA THR A 177 -6.08 15.56 12.15
C THR A 177 -7.05 15.68 13.34
N ILE A 178 -6.74 15.07 14.48
CA ILE A 178 -7.54 15.23 15.72
C ILE A 178 -7.09 16.48 16.49
N LYS A 179 -5.78 16.80 16.37
CA LYS A 179 -5.19 17.95 17.11
C LYS A 179 -5.05 19.20 16.25
N ASP A 180 -5.32 19.11 14.94
CA ASP A 180 -5.00 20.14 13.94
C ASP A 180 -3.51 20.57 14.01
N GLU A 181 -2.64 19.60 14.27
CA GLU A 181 -1.19 19.78 14.38
C GLU A 181 -0.46 19.02 13.27
N MET A 182 0.74 19.49 12.91
CA MET A 182 1.72 18.70 12.17
C MET A 182 3.04 18.67 12.92
N ALA A 183 3.65 17.48 12.99
CA ALA A 183 5.02 17.31 13.44
C ALA A 183 5.94 17.28 12.22
N VAL A 184 6.94 18.15 12.19
CA VAL A 184 8.06 18.08 11.23
C VAL A 184 9.19 17.35 11.92
N VAL A 185 9.57 16.20 11.38
CA VAL A 185 10.51 15.26 12.00
C VAL A 185 11.67 15.00 11.04
N THR A 186 12.87 15.17 11.52
CA THR A 186 14.11 14.84 10.80
C THR A 186 14.81 13.68 11.53
N PRO A 187 14.71 12.45 11.01
CA PRO A 187 15.52 11.34 11.51
C PRO A 187 16.99 11.57 11.16
N VAL A 188 17.84 11.75 12.16
CA VAL A 188 19.27 12.03 11.99
C VAL A 188 20.06 10.75 12.16
N ARG A 189 20.74 10.37 11.06
CA ARG A 189 21.68 9.23 10.98
C ARG A 189 22.96 9.71 10.31
N PRO A 190 24.11 9.14 10.62
CA PRO A 190 25.33 9.51 9.90
C PRO A 190 25.36 8.95 8.47
N ALA A 191 25.23 9.84 7.45
CA ALA A 191 25.47 9.73 5.98
C ALA A 191 24.44 9.09 4.99
N ALA A 192 24.32 9.60 3.79
CA ALA A 192 23.46 9.58 2.67
C ALA A 192 23.41 9.77 1.20
N GLY A 193 22.71 9.70 0.17
CA GLY A 193 21.90 10.20 -0.87
C GLY A 193 21.78 9.97 -2.43
N VAL A 194 20.83 9.92 -3.40
CA VAL A 194 20.03 10.37 -4.63
C VAL A 194 19.93 9.78 -6.10
N ASP A 195 18.96 9.58 -6.99
CA ASP A 195 17.96 10.01 -8.05
C ASP A 195 17.80 9.42 -9.53
N LEU A 196 16.64 9.27 -10.22
CA LEU A 196 15.65 9.43 -11.33
C LEU A 196 15.62 8.80 -12.78
N ALA A 197 14.52 8.41 -13.45
CA ALA A 197 13.41 8.74 -14.43
C ALA A 197 13.02 7.85 -15.67
N LEU A 198 11.86 7.90 -16.36
CA LEU A 198 10.72 7.23 -17.05
C LEU A 198 10.65 6.96 -18.60
N PRO A 199 9.76 6.23 -19.37
CA PRO A 199 8.35 6.13 -19.91
C PRO A 199 7.67 4.81 -20.52
N ASP A 200 6.43 4.65 -20.96
CA ASP A 200 5.22 4.14 -21.72
C ASP A 200 4.76 2.65 -21.94
N ALA A 201 3.44 2.35 -22.19
CA ALA A 201 2.62 1.15 -22.02
C ALA A 201 1.64 0.63 -23.09
N VAL A 202 0.93 -0.55 -22.87
CA VAL A 202 -0.26 -1.11 -23.59
C VAL A 202 -0.90 -2.34 -22.87
N SER A 203 -2.18 -2.72 -23.19
CA SER A 203 -3.04 -3.76 -22.57
C SER A 203 -2.66 -5.23 -22.83
N ASN A 204 -2.97 -6.15 -21.88
CA ASN A 204 -2.44 -7.51 -21.91
C ASN A 204 -3.42 -8.68 -22.12
N THR A 205 -4.73 -8.52 -21.90
CA THR A 205 -5.66 -9.66 -21.95
C THR A 205 -6.99 -9.26 -22.60
N THR A 206 -7.42 -9.94 -23.65
CA THR A 206 -8.71 -9.71 -24.26
C THR A 206 -9.86 -10.31 -23.44
N PRO A 207 -11.12 -9.81 -23.57
CA PRO A 207 -12.27 -10.38 -22.88
C PRO A 207 -12.45 -11.89 -23.13
N ALA A 208 -12.19 -12.35 -24.35
CA ALA A 208 -12.29 -13.77 -24.69
C ALA A 208 -11.25 -14.63 -23.95
N GLU A 209 -10.01 -14.14 -23.86
CA GLU A 209 -8.93 -14.81 -23.12
C GLU A 209 -9.23 -14.82 -21.62
N PHE A 210 -9.68 -13.72 -21.02
CA PHE A 210 -10.02 -13.70 -19.61
C PHE A 210 -11.17 -14.65 -19.26
N LYS A 211 -12.23 -14.68 -20.09
CA LYS A 211 -13.32 -15.66 -19.92
C LYS A 211 -12.83 -17.12 -20.02
N ALA A 212 -11.86 -17.40 -20.89
CA ALA A 212 -11.23 -18.71 -20.96
C ALA A 212 -10.41 -19.00 -19.68
N MET A 213 -9.69 -18.02 -19.15
CA MET A 213 -8.99 -18.16 -17.86
C MET A 213 -9.97 -18.47 -16.73
N VAL A 214 -11.11 -17.79 -16.66
CA VAL A 214 -12.17 -18.06 -15.67
C VAL A 214 -12.66 -19.51 -15.81
N GLN A 215 -12.91 -20.00 -17.04
CA GLN A 215 -13.34 -21.39 -17.25
C GLN A 215 -12.27 -22.39 -16.80
N HIS A 216 -10.99 -22.18 -17.12
CA HIS A 216 -9.91 -23.03 -16.62
C HIS A 216 -9.78 -22.98 -15.09
N GLY A 217 -9.98 -21.80 -14.46
CA GLY A 217 -10.05 -21.68 -13.00
C GLY A 217 -11.15 -22.58 -12.40
N LYS A 218 -12.34 -22.59 -13.02
CA LYS A 218 -13.46 -23.48 -12.64
C LYS A 218 -13.11 -24.96 -12.84
N ASP A 219 -12.35 -25.32 -13.87
CA ASP A 219 -11.91 -26.70 -14.11
C ASP A 219 -10.98 -27.16 -12.98
N PHE A 220 -10.05 -26.32 -12.50
CA PHE A 220 -9.22 -26.61 -11.32
C PHE A 220 -10.04 -26.76 -10.05
N ILE A 221 -11.08 -25.93 -9.86
CA ILE A 221 -12.00 -26.05 -8.72
C ILE A 221 -12.77 -27.38 -8.79
N ALA A 222 -13.28 -27.73 -9.96
CA ALA A 222 -14.01 -28.99 -10.18
C ALA A 222 -13.10 -30.21 -9.98
N ALA A 223 -11.80 -30.10 -10.29
CA ALA A 223 -10.80 -31.13 -10.01
C ALA A 223 -10.45 -31.27 -8.53
N GLY A 224 -10.86 -30.32 -7.67
CA GLY A 224 -10.57 -30.31 -6.24
C GLY A 224 -9.22 -29.69 -5.88
N ASP A 225 -8.56 -28.99 -6.81
CA ASP A 225 -7.28 -28.33 -6.58
C ASP A 225 -7.39 -27.12 -5.63
N VAL A 226 -8.43 -26.29 -5.80
CA VAL A 226 -8.70 -25.10 -5.01
C VAL A 226 -10.20 -24.92 -4.75
N PHE A 227 -10.56 -24.18 -3.71
CA PHE A 227 -11.93 -23.72 -3.46
C PHE A 227 -12.22 -22.41 -4.20
N GLN A 228 -11.20 -21.55 -4.29
CA GLN A 228 -11.24 -20.25 -4.95
C GLN A 228 -9.85 -19.92 -5.54
N VAL A 229 -9.85 -19.27 -6.69
CA VAL A 229 -8.66 -18.65 -7.29
C VAL A 229 -9.00 -17.25 -7.79
N VAL A 230 -8.18 -16.25 -7.47
CA VAL A 230 -8.39 -14.87 -7.93
C VAL A 230 -7.58 -14.63 -9.20
N LEU A 231 -8.25 -14.50 -10.33
CA LEU A 231 -7.63 -14.21 -11.62
C LEU A 231 -7.73 -12.73 -11.95
N SER A 232 -6.70 -12.17 -12.56
CA SER A 232 -6.61 -10.74 -12.85
C SER A 232 -6.18 -10.44 -14.28
N GLN A 233 -6.48 -9.21 -14.73
CA GLN A 233 -6.05 -8.65 -16.00
C GLN A 233 -5.61 -7.20 -15.80
N ARG A 234 -4.72 -6.70 -16.66
CA ARG A 234 -4.20 -5.34 -16.61
C ARG A 234 -4.85 -4.47 -17.69
N PHE A 235 -5.20 -3.26 -17.32
CA PHE A 235 -5.77 -2.23 -18.18
C PHE A 235 -4.81 -1.04 -18.24
N ASP A 236 -4.45 -0.60 -19.42
CA ASP A 236 -3.45 0.43 -19.66
C ASP A 236 -4.06 1.61 -20.43
N ALA A 237 -3.67 2.84 -20.12
CA ALA A 237 -4.10 4.03 -20.84
C ALA A 237 -3.03 5.15 -20.80
N PRO A 238 -2.97 6.05 -21.79
CA PRO A 238 -2.11 7.24 -21.74
C PRO A 238 -2.49 8.16 -20.56
N PHE A 239 -1.47 8.64 -19.84
CA PHE A 239 -1.65 9.59 -18.73
C PHE A 239 -0.42 10.50 -18.62
N ALA A 240 -0.51 11.68 -19.21
CA ALA A 240 0.60 12.65 -19.33
C ALA A 240 0.69 13.65 -18.16
N LEU A 241 -0.18 13.56 -17.15
CA LEU A 241 -0.14 14.43 -15.98
C LEU A 241 0.78 13.84 -14.90
N PRO A 242 1.34 14.70 -14.02
CA PRO A 242 2.10 14.21 -12.86
C PRO A 242 1.27 13.24 -12.02
N PRO A 243 1.85 12.16 -11.48
CA PRO A 243 1.14 11.14 -10.69
C PRO A 243 0.36 11.72 -9.50
N LEU A 244 0.84 12.80 -8.89
CA LEU A 244 0.14 13.51 -7.81
C LEU A 244 -1.21 14.10 -8.27
N ALA A 245 -1.37 14.45 -9.56
CA ALA A 245 -2.65 14.89 -10.09
C ALA A 245 -3.69 13.77 -10.07
N LEU A 246 -3.28 12.54 -10.41
CA LEU A 246 -4.11 11.34 -10.28
C LEU A 246 -4.49 11.09 -8.81
N TYR A 247 -3.51 11.17 -7.89
CA TYR A 247 -3.77 11.00 -6.46
C TYR A 247 -4.82 11.98 -5.93
N ARG A 248 -4.70 13.27 -6.28
CA ARG A 248 -5.66 14.30 -5.88
C ARG A 248 -7.08 14.02 -6.37
N ALA A 249 -7.23 13.48 -7.57
CA ALA A 249 -8.51 13.08 -8.12
C ALA A 249 -9.04 11.80 -7.43
N LEU A 250 -8.21 10.77 -7.31
CA LEU A 250 -8.55 9.48 -6.70
C LEU A 250 -9.02 9.64 -5.24
N ARG A 251 -8.31 10.47 -4.46
CA ARG A 251 -8.65 10.81 -3.08
C ARG A 251 -10.07 11.40 -2.92
N ARG A 252 -10.59 12.05 -3.96
CA ARG A 252 -11.93 12.65 -3.97
C ARG A 252 -13.00 11.72 -4.53
N THR A 253 -12.65 10.94 -5.55
CA THR A 253 -13.62 10.10 -6.28
C THR A 253 -13.80 8.72 -5.65
N ASN A 254 -12.76 8.20 -4.99
CA ASN A 254 -12.78 6.85 -4.40
C ASN A 254 -11.96 6.80 -3.09
N PRO A 255 -12.38 7.49 -2.02
CA PRO A 255 -11.70 7.42 -0.73
C PRO A 255 -11.83 6.03 -0.10
N SER A 256 -10.72 5.46 0.35
CA SER A 256 -10.63 4.19 1.07
C SER A 256 -9.72 4.34 2.29
N PRO A 257 -9.70 3.38 3.25
CA PRO A 257 -8.91 3.49 4.47
C PRO A 257 -7.42 3.77 4.28
N PHE A 258 -6.84 3.30 3.16
CA PHE A 258 -5.41 3.48 2.87
C PHE A 258 -5.25 4.18 1.52
N LEU A 259 -4.95 5.47 1.58
CA LEU A 259 -4.62 6.29 0.42
C LEU A 259 -3.12 6.52 0.37
N PHE A 260 -2.50 6.33 -0.80
CA PHE A 260 -1.08 6.53 -0.95
C PHE A 260 -0.68 7.06 -2.33
N HIS A 261 0.36 7.86 -2.32
CA HIS A 261 1.14 8.29 -3.47
C HIS A 261 2.60 8.03 -3.15
N LEU A 262 3.24 7.14 -3.88
CA LEU A 262 4.64 6.80 -3.74
C LEU A 262 5.31 7.10 -5.07
N ASP A 263 6.14 8.12 -5.08
CA ASP A 263 6.91 8.52 -6.26
C ASP A 263 8.35 7.99 -6.12
N PHE A 264 8.72 7.06 -6.98
CA PHE A 264 10.06 6.46 -7.02
C PHE A 264 10.91 7.03 -8.17
N GLY A 265 10.47 8.14 -8.77
CA GLY A 265 11.13 8.77 -9.91
C GLY A 265 10.88 8.02 -11.21
N ALA A 266 11.37 6.80 -11.35
CA ALA A 266 11.15 5.97 -12.53
C ALA A 266 9.70 5.48 -12.71
N PHE A 267 8.89 5.52 -11.71
CA PHE A 267 7.46 5.21 -11.69
C PHE A 267 6.83 5.72 -10.40
N ALA A 268 5.51 5.77 -10.36
CA ALA A 268 4.79 6.09 -9.13
C ALA A 268 3.65 5.08 -8.90
N LEU A 269 3.35 4.81 -7.63
CA LEU A 269 2.16 4.08 -7.21
C LEU A 269 1.15 5.06 -6.62
N VAL A 270 -0.06 5.03 -7.14
CA VAL A 270 -1.18 5.86 -6.68
C VAL A 270 -2.35 4.94 -6.35
N GLY A 271 -2.70 4.84 -5.09
CA GLY A 271 -3.66 3.83 -4.65
C GLY A 271 -4.66 4.30 -3.62
N SER A 272 -5.78 3.56 -3.56
CA SER A 272 -6.88 3.72 -2.61
C SER A 272 -7.34 2.34 -2.15
N SER A 273 -6.54 1.72 -1.28
CA SER A 273 -6.78 0.36 -0.79
C SER A 273 -7.78 0.33 0.36
N PRO A 274 -8.75 -0.59 0.35
CA PRO A 274 -9.70 -0.76 1.46
C PRO A 274 -9.21 -1.69 2.57
N GLU A 275 -8.13 -2.48 2.34
CA GLU A 275 -7.86 -3.68 3.13
C GLU A 275 -6.44 -3.72 3.68
N ILE A 276 -6.32 -3.99 4.99
CA ILE A 276 -5.04 -4.30 5.64
C ILE A 276 -4.52 -5.64 5.10
N LEU A 277 -3.21 -5.71 4.82
CA LEU A 277 -2.57 -7.01 4.61
C LEU A 277 -2.17 -7.63 5.95
N VAL A 278 -1.19 -7.04 6.62
CA VAL A 278 -0.75 -7.44 7.96
C VAL A 278 -0.39 -6.18 8.75
N ARG A 279 -0.72 -6.19 10.03
CA ARG A 279 -0.29 -5.19 11.01
C ARG A 279 0.39 -5.87 12.18
N VAL A 280 1.47 -5.31 12.68
CA VAL A 280 2.09 -5.67 13.96
C VAL A 280 2.15 -4.44 14.84
N ARG A 281 1.47 -4.48 15.98
CA ARG A 281 1.49 -3.41 17.00
C ARG A 281 1.47 -4.01 18.38
N ASP A 282 2.26 -3.45 19.30
CA ASP A 282 2.37 -3.93 20.69
C ASP A 282 2.60 -5.45 20.77
N GLY A 283 3.35 -6.02 19.81
CA GLY A 283 3.59 -7.45 19.71
C GLY A 283 2.36 -8.29 19.29
N GLU A 284 1.27 -7.66 18.85
CA GLU A 284 0.09 -8.35 18.31
C GLU A 284 0.09 -8.29 16.77
N VAL A 285 0.04 -9.46 16.13
CA VAL A 285 -0.16 -9.60 14.68
C VAL A 285 -1.64 -9.55 14.39
N THR A 286 -2.06 -8.74 13.43
CA THR A 286 -3.46 -8.59 13.00
C THR A 286 -3.60 -8.82 11.50
N ILE A 287 -4.57 -9.65 11.10
CA ILE A 287 -5.07 -9.78 9.73
C ILE A 287 -6.58 -9.50 9.76
N ARG A 288 -7.07 -8.80 8.74
CA ARG A 288 -8.47 -8.37 8.67
C ARG A 288 -9.09 -8.71 7.31
N PRO A 289 -9.52 -9.96 7.09
CA PRO A 289 -10.18 -10.34 5.85
C PRO A 289 -11.49 -9.60 5.66
N LEU A 290 -11.70 -9.09 4.44
CA LEU A 290 -12.93 -8.48 3.96
C LEU A 290 -13.49 -9.33 2.82
N ALA A 291 -14.76 -9.69 2.88
CA ALA A 291 -15.47 -10.39 1.81
C ALA A 291 -16.95 -10.02 1.81
N GLY A 292 -17.64 -10.42 0.74
CA GLY A 292 -19.03 -10.05 0.57
C GLY A 292 -19.22 -8.56 0.30
N THR A 293 -20.08 -8.22 -0.65
CA THR A 293 -20.29 -6.82 -1.02
C THR A 293 -21.77 -6.56 -1.30
N ARG A 294 -22.28 -5.47 -0.74
CA ARG A 294 -23.54 -4.84 -1.14
C ARG A 294 -23.32 -3.34 -1.32
N ARG A 295 -24.09 -2.73 -2.22
CA ARG A 295 -24.13 -1.27 -2.36
C ARG A 295 -24.69 -0.62 -1.08
N ARG A 296 -24.45 0.66 -0.89
CA ARG A 296 -25.13 1.44 0.14
C ARG A 296 -26.59 1.67 -0.24
N GLY A 297 -27.45 1.71 0.76
CA GLY A 297 -28.84 2.12 0.58
C GLY A 297 -28.97 3.63 0.37
N ASN A 298 -30.02 4.04 -0.38
CA ASN A 298 -30.35 5.46 -0.56
C ASN A 298 -30.99 6.08 0.69
N THR A 299 -31.52 5.22 1.58
CA THR A 299 -32.06 5.59 2.89
C THR A 299 -31.47 4.70 3.99
N PRO A 300 -31.49 5.13 5.27
CA PRO A 300 -31.06 4.31 6.39
C PRO A 300 -31.80 2.98 6.53
N GLU A 301 -33.06 2.92 6.09
CA GLU A 301 -33.90 1.70 6.09
C GLU A 301 -33.43 0.71 5.01
N GLU A 302 -33.21 1.21 3.79
CA GLU A 302 -32.66 0.42 2.68
C GLU A 302 -31.26 -0.10 3.02
N ASP A 303 -30.41 0.74 3.62
CA ASP A 303 -29.05 0.37 4.03
C ASP A 303 -29.06 -0.80 5.05
N ARG A 304 -29.98 -0.74 6.05
CA ARG A 304 -30.19 -1.82 7.00
C ARG A 304 -30.80 -3.09 6.38
N ALA A 305 -31.61 -2.95 5.33
CA ALA A 305 -32.16 -4.10 4.63
C ALA A 305 -31.06 -4.83 3.83
N LEU A 306 -30.21 -4.10 3.11
CA LEU A 306 -29.06 -4.63 2.39
C LEU A 306 -28.01 -5.27 3.31
N GLU A 307 -27.80 -4.71 4.51
CA GLU A 307 -26.95 -5.33 5.55
C GLU A 307 -27.50 -6.69 5.99
N LYS A 308 -28.81 -6.78 6.28
CA LYS A 308 -29.44 -8.04 6.66
C LYS A 308 -29.40 -9.07 5.54
N GLU A 309 -29.61 -8.63 4.29
CA GLU A 309 -29.48 -9.48 3.11
C GLU A 309 -28.06 -10.05 3.01
N LEU A 310 -27.02 -9.19 3.09
CA LEU A 310 -25.62 -9.58 3.04
C LEU A 310 -25.28 -10.61 4.12
N LEU A 311 -25.67 -10.37 5.37
CA LEU A 311 -25.41 -11.28 6.49
C LEU A 311 -26.24 -12.58 6.42
N ALA A 312 -27.32 -12.62 5.67
CA ALA A 312 -28.14 -13.81 5.48
C ALA A 312 -27.73 -14.63 4.25
N ASP A 313 -26.94 -14.07 3.33
CA ASP A 313 -26.53 -14.73 2.09
C ASP A 313 -25.56 -15.91 2.38
N PRO A 314 -25.95 -17.17 2.09
CA PRO A 314 -25.13 -18.32 2.41
C PRO A 314 -23.79 -18.36 1.66
N LYS A 315 -23.76 -17.84 0.40
CA LYS A 315 -22.56 -17.81 -0.44
C LYS A 315 -21.54 -16.82 0.13
N GLU A 316 -21.96 -15.57 0.38
CA GLU A 316 -21.13 -14.52 0.96
C GLU A 316 -20.57 -14.93 2.33
N ARG A 317 -21.38 -15.62 3.14
CA ARG A 317 -20.95 -16.16 4.44
C ARG A 317 -19.93 -17.29 4.31
N ALA A 318 -20.11 -18.19 3.35
CA ALA A 318 -19.19 -19.31 3.11
C ALA A 318 -17.83 -18.78 2.61
N GLU A 319 -17.83 -17.83 1.69
CA GLU A 319 -16.62 -17.15 1.21
C GLU A 319 -15.89 -16.43 2.35
N HIS A 320 -16.63 -15.65 3.15
CA HIS A 320 -16.04 -14.94 4.28
C HIS A 320 -15.47 -15.91 5.33
N LEU A 321 -16.14 -17.02 5.62
CA LEU A 321 -15.65 -18.03 6.56
C LEU A 321 -14.33 -18.67 6.05
N MET A 322 -14.25 -18.95 4.76
CA MET A 322 -13.02 -19.47 4.13
C MET A 322 -11.86 -18.48 4.30
N LEU A 323 -12.06 -17.19 4.04
CA LEU A 323 -11.04 -16.16 4.20
C LEU A 323 -10.69 -15.88 5.67
N LEU A 324 -11.65 -15.99 6.58
CA LEU A 324 -11.43 -15.92 8.03
C LEU A 324 -10.51 -17.07 8.49
N ASP A 325 -10.77 -18.29 8.02
CA ASP A 325 -9.95 -19.46 8.39
C ASP A 325 -8.55 -19.38 7.78
N LEU A 326 -8.43 -18.87 6.55
CA LEU A 326 -7.14 -18.58 5.94
C LEU A 326 -6.36 -17.54 6.76
N GLY A 327 -7.00 -16.45 7.21
CA GLY A 327 -6.37 -15.45 8.09
C GLY A 327 -5.95 -16.04 9.45
N ARG A 328 -6.70 -16.98 10.00
CA ARG A 328 -6.30 -17.72 11.21
C ARG A 328 -5.06 -18.57 10.97
N ASN A 329 -4.96 -19.23 9.82
CA ASN A 329 -3.79 -20.00 9.43
C ASN A 329 -2.57 -19.08 9.25
N ASP A 330 -2.72 -17.95 8.55
CA ASP A 330 -1.64 -17.00 8.31
C ASP A 330 -1.08 -16.42 9.62
N VAL A 331 -1.95 -15.94 10.53
CA VAL A 331 -1.55 -15.49 11.87
C VAL A 331 -0.91 -16.63 12.67
N GLY A 332 -1.45 -17.84 12.54
CA GLY A 332 -0.96 -19.03 13.25
C GLY A 332 0.47 -19.44 12.92
N ARG A 333 0.96 -19.09 11.72
CA ARG A 333 2.35 -19.37 11.28
C ARG A 333 3.41 -18.63 12.13
N VAL A 334 3.07 -17.49 12.72
CA VAL A 334 4.02 -16.63 13.44
C VAL A 334 3.59 -16.27 14.87
N ALA A 335 2.39 -16.64 15.26
CA ALA A 335 1.86 -16.36 16.59
C ALA A 335 2.26 -17.43 17.61
N LYS A 336 2.37 -17.05 18.88
CA LYS A 336 2.51 -17.98 20.00
C LYS A 336 1.38 -18.99 19.97
N ILE A 337 1.69 -20.27 20.21
CA ILE A 337 0.70 -21.36 20.26
C ILE A 337 -0.42 -21.01 21.25
N GLY A 338 -1.68 -21.15 20.82
CA GLY A 338 -2.88 -20.86 21.61
C GLY A 338 -3.24 -19.38 21.72
N SER A 339 -2.48 -18.44 21.12
CA SER A 339 -2.77 -17.01 21.17
C SER A 339 -3.67 -16.51 20.02
N VAL A 340 -3.85 -17.32 18.97
CA VAL A 340 -4.69 -16.93 17.82
C VAL A 340 -6.16 -16.88 18.24
N ARG A 341 -6.79 -15.73 18.00
CA ARG A 341 -8.22 -15.51 18.33
C ARG A 341 -8.88 -14.61 17.29
N VAL A 342 -10.17 -14.76 17.13
CA VAL A 342 -11.01 -13.86 16.37
C VAL A 342 -11.59 -12.84 17.34
N LYS A 343 -11.13 -11.57 17.24
CA LYS A 343 -11.64 -10.47 18.09
C LYS A 343 -13.05 -10.05 17.70
N GLU A 344 -13.31 -10.05 16.40
CA GLU A 344 -14.59 -9.69 15.81
C GLU A 344 -14.84 -10.57 14.59
N SER A 345 -16.06 -11.04 14.39
CA SER A 345 -16.42 -11.91 13.27
C SER A 345 -17.71 -11.47 12.62
N PHE A 346 -17.75 -11.49 11.29
CA PHE A 346 -18.92 -11.15 10.48
C PHE A 346 -19.51 -9.77 10.79
N ALA A 347 -18.65 -8.78 11.11
CA ALA A 347 -19.06 -7.40 11.31
C ALA A 347 -19.30 -6.70 9.96
N ILE A 348 -20.28 -5.80 9.89
CA ILE A 348 -20.51 -5.01 8.69
C ILE A 348 -19.67 -3.73 8.73
N GLU A 349 -18.81 -3.59 7.73
CA GLU A 349 -18.03 -2.39 7.47
C GLU A 349 -18.66 -1.56 6.36
N ARG A 350 -18.98 -0.31 6.67
CA ARG A 350 -19.64 0.61 5.75
C ARG A 350 -18.63 1.59 5.18
N TYR A 351 -18.53 1.60 3.85
CA TYR A 351 -17.76 2.56 3.08
C TYR A 351 -18.68 3.54 2.35
N SER A 352 -18.12 4.47 1.58
CA SER A 352 -18.89 5.52 0.89
C SER A 352 -19.95 4.96 -0.09
N HIS A 353 -19.61 3.88 -0.81
CA HIS A 353 -20.46 3.33 -1.88
C HIS A 353 -20.87 1.87 -1.68
N VAL A 354 -20.18 1.17 -0.80
CA VAL A 354 -20.40 -0.26 -0.53
C VAL A 354 -20.33 -0.57 0.97
N MET A 355 -20.83 -1.75 1.35
CA MET A 355 -20.57 -2.37 2.65
C MET A 355 -20.01 -3.77 2.43
N HIS A 356 -19.16 -4.23 3.36
CA HIS A 356 -18.54 -5.54 3.35
C HIS A 356 -18.72 -6.27 4.68
N ILE A 357 -18.58 -7.59 4.67
CA ILE A 357 -18.41 -8.39 5.88
C ILE A 357 -16.92 -8.38 6.23
N GLY A 358 -16.57 -8.00 7.44
CA GLY A 358 -15.20 -7.99 7.97
C GLY A 358 -15.06 -8.87 9.21
N SER A 359 -13.86 -9.40 9.43
CA SER A 359 -13.48 -10.10 10.64
C SER A 359 -12.07 -9.72 11.08
N HIS A 360 -11.82 -9.75 12.38
CA HIS A 360 -10.52 -9.44 12.97
C HIS A 360 -9.87 -10.70 13.54
N VAL A 361 -8.78 -11.15 12.93
CA VAL A 361 -7.93 -12.23 13.45
C VAL A 361 -6.67 -11.64 14.04
N VAL A 362 -6.35 -12.03 15.26
CA VAL A 362 -5.15 -11.58 15.97
C VAL A 362 -4.41 -12.72 16.63
N GLY A 363 -3.11 -12.52 16.89
CA GLY A 363 -2.27 -13.41 17.66
C GLY A 363 -1.07 -12.67 18.24
N SER A 364 -0.58 -13.10 19.41
CA SER A 364 0.66 -12.55 19.94
C SER A 364 1.85 -13.06 19.14
N LEU A 365 2.67 -12.17 18.59
CA LEU A 365 3.87 -12.54 17.85
C LEU A 365 4.80 -13.40 18.72
N ASP A 366 5.24 -14.53 18.19
CA ASP A 366 6.21 -15.38 18.88
C ASP A 366 7.60 -14.71 18.81
N PRO A 367 8.35 -14.62 19.93
CA PRO A 367 9.67 -13.99 19.93
C PRO A 367 10.72 -14.60 18.98
N ARG A 368 10.43 -15.75 18.39
CA ARG A 368 11.27 -16.39 17.35
C ARG A 368 11.08 -15.79 15.97
N HIS A 369 10.05 -14.96 15.80
CA HIS A 369 9.66 -14.31 14.55
C HIS A 369 9.74 -12.79 14.67
N ASP A 370 10.05 -12.14 13.55
CA ASP A 370 10.08 -10.70 13.43
C ASP A 370 8.91 -10.14 12.58
N VAL A 371 8.89 -8.83 12.37
CA VAL A 371 7.84 -8.17 11.57
C VAL A 371 7.89 -8.55 10.08
N VAL A 372 9.06 -8.96 9.57
CA VAL A 372 9.17 -9.45 8.19
C VAL A 372 8.58 -10.85 8.08
N ASP A 373 8.81 -11.73 9.06
CA ASP A 373 8.16 -13.03 9.14
C ASP A 373 6.64 -12.88 9.23
N ALA A 374 6.16 -11.92 10.06
CA ALA A 374 4.73 -11.65 10.19
C ALA A 374 4.12 -11.17 8.86
N LEU A 375 4.81 -10.29 8.14
CA LEU A 375 4.38 -9.85 6.81
C LEU A 375 4.30 -11.04 5.85
N MET A 376 5.37 -11.83 5.73
CA MET A 376 5.46 -12.94 4.79
C MET A 376 4.50 -14.09 5.13
N ALA A 377 4.10 -14.27 6.40
CA ALA A 377 3.08 -15.25 6.78
C ALA A 377 1.70 -14.94 6.19
N GLY A 378 1.32 -13.64 6.12
CA GLY A 378 0.07 -13.19 5.50
C GLY A 378 0.17 -12.91 4.00
N PHE A 379 1.38 -12.91 3.43
CA PHE A 379 1.65 -12.53 2.05
C PHE A 379 1.60 -13.73 1.07
N PRO A 380 1.04 -13.53 -0.15
CA PRO A 380 0.11 -12.46 -0.51
C PRO A 380 -1.27 -12.68 0.14
N ALA A 381 -2.12 -11.65 0.08
CA ALA A 381 -3.47 -11.74 0.65
C ALA A 381 -4.28 -12.86 0.00
N GLY A 382 -5.03 -13.62 0.81
CA GLY A 382 -5.94 -14.66 0.31
C GLY A 382 -7.04 -14.10 -0.58
N THR A 383 -7.50 -12.90 -0.31
CA THR A 383 -8.48 -12.14 -1.11
C THR A 383 -7.98 -11.77 -2.51
N LEU A 384 -6.67 -11.87 -2.78
CA LEU A 384 -6.06 -11.66 -4.10
C LEU A 384 -5.27 -12.88 -4.63
N SER A 385 -5.25 -13.99 -3.91
CA SER A 385 -4.66 -15.26 -4.37
C SER A 385 -5.70 -16.38 -4.46
N GLY A 386 -6.18 -16.88 -3.37
CA GLY A 386 -7.18 -17.93 -3.28
C GLY A 386 -6.89 -18.91 -2.15
N ALA A 387 -7.63 -20.02 -2.14
CA ALA A 387 -7.55 -21.04 -1.10
C ALA A 387 -7.65 -22.46 -1.69
N PRO A 388 -6.72 -23.40 -1.38
CA PRO A 388 -5.45 -23.22 -0.65
C PRO A 388 -4.46 -22.29 -1.34
N LYS A 389 -3.77 -21.42 -0.56
CA LYS A 389 -3.01 -20.26 -1.06
C LYS A 389 -1.93 -20.62 -2.09
N VAL A 390 -1.06 -21.59 -1.79
CA VAL A 390 0.06 -21.98 -2.68
C VAL A 390 -0.48 -22.53 -4.00
N ARG A 391 -1.46 -23.42 -3.94
CA ARG A 391 -2.05 -24.01 -5.15
C ARG A 391 -2.75 -22.95 -6.01
N ALA A 392 -3.45 -22.02 -5.39
CA ALA A 392 -4.06 -20.88 -6.10
C ALA A 392 -2.99 -20.03 -6.82
N MET A 393 -1.84 -19.78 -6.18
CA MET A 393 -0.74 -19.03 -6.82
C MET A 393 -0.12 -19.78 -8.00
N GLU A 394 0.03 -21.12 -7.93
CA GLU A 394 0.48 -21.93 -9.07
C GLU A 394 -0.48 -21.83 -10.27
N ILE A 395 -1.79 -21.82 -9.99
CA ILE A 395 -2.83 -21.67 -11.02
C ILE A 395 -2.80 -20.25 -11.63
N ILE A 396 -2.62 -19.24 -10.81
CA ILE A 396 -2.46 -17.84 -11.26
C ILE A 396 -1.27 -17.73 -12.22
N ASP A 397 -0.12 -18.27 -11.85
CA ASP A 397 1.07 -18.29 -12.70
C ASP A 397 0.86 -19.02 -14.03
N ALA A 398 0.06 -20.09 -14.02
CA ALA A 398 -0.24 -20.86 -15.22
C ALA A 398 -1.23 -20.15 -16.16
N LEU A 399 -2.12 -19.31 -15.64
CA LEU A 399 -3.21 -18.72 -16.41
C LEU A 399 -2.99 -17.25 -16.78
N GLU A 400 -2.35 -16.45 -15.94
CA GLU A 400 -2.05 -15.05 -16.22
C GLU A 400 -0.83 -14.93 -17.16
N LYS A 401 -0.85 -13.94 -18.07
CA LYS A 401 0.18 -13.76 -19.11
C LYS A 401 1.45 -13.09 -18.61
N ASP A 402 1.31 -12.17 -17.67
CA ASP A 402 2.39 -11.32 -17.18
C ASP A 402 2.50 -11.42 -15.66
N LYS A 403 3.66 -11.05 -15.12
CA LYS A 403 3.79 -10.78 -13.69
C LYS A 403 2.80 -9.71 -13.23
N ARG A 404 2.27 -9.88 -12.04
CA ARG A 404 1.35 -8.92 -11.41
C ARG A 404 2.01 -7.60 -11.02
N GLY A 405 3.35 -7.57 -10.92
CA GLY A 405 4.10 -6.44 -10.43
C GLY A 405 3.63 -6.02 -9.02
N PRO A 406 3.28 -4.75 -8.80
CA PRO A 406 2.77 -4.30 -7.50
C PRO A 406 1.42 -4.88 -7.09
N TYR A 407 0.53 -5.22 -8.05
CA TYR A 407 -0.82 -5.70 -7.77
C TYR A 407 -0.82 -7.01 -6.96
N GLY A 408 -1.62 -7.07 -5.91
CA GLY A 408 -1.67 -8.20 -4.98
C GLY A 408 -0.51 -8.25 -3.97
N GLY A 409 0.45 -7.33 -4.08
CA GLY A 409 1.48 -7.09 -3.09
C GLY A 409 0.99 -6.16 -1.96
N CYS A 410 1.90 -5.46 -1.30
CA CYS A 410 1.56 -4.52 -0.23
C CYS A 410 2.28 -3.17 -0.36
N VAL A 411 1.63 -2.14 0.18
CA VAL A 411 2.22 -0.84 0.51
C VAL A 411 2.13 -0.65 2.02
N GLY A 412 3.18 -0.12 2.63
CA GLY A 412 3.19 0.12 4.05
C GLY A 412 4.49 0.68 4.57
N TYR A 413 4.66 0.56 5.87
CA TYR A 413 5.87 1.00 6.55
C TYR A 413 6.29 0.01 7.62
N PHE A 414 7.59 -0.06 7.83
CA PHE A 414 8.21 -0.62 9.02
C PHE A 414 8.68 0.55 9.89
N SER A 415 8.15 0.62 11.09
CA SER A 415 8.45 1.68 12.04
C SER A 415 9.83 1.51 12.65
N ALA A 416 10.43 2.61 13.11
CA ALA A 416 11.74 2.59 13.76
C ALA A 416 11.75 1.89 15.13
N ASP A 417 10.62 1.74 15.78
CA ASP A 417 10.42 1.00 17.04
C ASP A 417 10.15 -0.50 16.83
N GLY A 418 10.05 -0.95 15.57
CA GLY A 418 9.87 -2.36 15.21
C GLY A 418 8.40 -2.75 14.96
N GLU A 419 7.49 -1.78 14.91
CA GLU A 419 6.12 -2.02 14.48
C GLU A 419 5.99 -2.01 12.93
N MET A 420 4.85 -2.47 12.43
CA MET A 420 4.57 -2.50 11.00
C MET A 420 3.08 -2.30 10.74
N ASP A 421 2.76 -1.56 9.69
CA ASP A 421 1.41 -1.51 9.12
C ASP A 421 1.47 -1.58 7.59
N SER A 422 0.63 -2.40 6.97
CA SER A 422 0.60 -2.58 5.53
C SER A 422 -0.81 -2.80 5.00
N CYS A 423 -1.07 -2.29 3.80
CA CYS A 423 -2.31 -2.54 3.06
C CYS A 423 -2.03 -3.31 1.78
N ILE A 424 -3.05 -3.98 1.26
CA ILE A 424 -2.95 -4.73 0.01
C ILE A 424 -2.89 -3.74 -1.16
N VAL A 425 -2.04 -4.00 -2.15
CA VAL A 425 -2.02 -3.22 -3.40
C VAL A 425 -3.16 -3.70 -4.30
N LEU A 426 -4.29 -3.05 -4.14
CA LEU A 426 -5.45 -3.17 -5.01
C LEU A 426 -6.07 -1.79 -5.19
N ARG A 427 -6.91 -1.59 -6.22
CA ARG A 427 -7.42 -0.26 -6.58
C ARG A 427 -6.27 0.76 -6.66
N THR A 428 -5.18 0.33 -7.29
CA THR A 428 -3.92 1.06 -7.39
C THR A 428 -3.52 1.17 -8.85
N ALA A 429 -3.09 2.36 -9.23
CA ALA A 429 -2.47 2.63 -10.51
C ALA A 429 -0.95 2.66 -10.35
N LEU A 430 -0.25 1.98 -11.25
CA LEU A 430 1.14 2.25 -11.54
C LEU A 430 1.17 3.33 -12.64
N VAL A 431 1.82 4.45 -12.37
CA VAL A 431 2.07 5.49 -13.37
C VAL A 431 3.54 5.42 -13.74
N LYS A 432 3.77 5.10 -14.99
CA LYS A 432 5.11 4.95 -15.55
C LYS A 432 5.02 5.36 -17.01
N ASP A 433 6.00 6.11 -17.50
CA ASP A 433 6.15 6.31 -18.92
C ASP A 433 5.04 7.11 -19.65
N GLY A 434 4.35 8.06 -18.97
CA GLY A 434 3.22 8.79 -19.55
C GLY A 434 1.93 7.96 -19.64
N MET A 435 1.91 6.79 -19.00
CA MET A 435 0.81 5.84 -18.97
C MET A 435 0.36 5.53 -17.54
N ILE A 436 -0.87 5.10 -17.42
CA ILE A 436 -1.46 4.53 -16.23
C ILE A 436 -1.75 3.04 -16.48
N TYR A 437 -1.26 2.20 -15.60
CA TYR A 437 -1.51 0.76 -15.56
C TYR A 437 -2.39 0.44 -14.36
N VAL A 438 -3.48 -0.24 -14.60
CA VAL A 438 -4.44 -0.64 -13.56
C VAL A 438 -4.70 -2.13 -13.68
N GLN A 439 -4.35 -2.91 -12.65
CA GLN A 439 -4.69 -4.32 -12.60
C GLN A 439 -5.89 -4.55 -11.68
N ALA A 440 -6.81 -5.39 -12.13
CA ALA A 440 -8.01 -5.76 -11.41
C ALA A 440 -8.32 -7.24 -11.62
N GLY A 441 -8.87 -7.89 -10.60
CA GLY A 441 -9.19 -9.30 -10.64
C GLY A 441 -10.52 -9.63 -9.96
N ALA A 442 -10.97 -10.85 -10.22
CA ALA A 442 -12.20 -11.44 -9.68
C ALA A 442 -11.92 -12.79 -9.02
N GLY A 443 -12.64 -13.09 -7.95
CA GLY A 443 -12.54 -14.35 -7.22
C GLY A 443 -13.38 -15.45 -7.86
N ILE A 444 -12.72 -16.38 -8.53
CA ILE A 444 -13.38 -17.46 -9.25
C ILE A 444 -13.72 -18.60 -8.30
N VAL A 445 -14.98 -18.96 -8.26
CA VAL A 445 -15.55 -20.10 -7.53
C VAL A 445 -16.35 -21.03 -8.48
N ALA A 446 -16.83 -22.15 -7.99
CA ALA A 446 -17.49 -23.18 -8.84
C ALA A 446 -18.69 -22.63 -9.65
N ASP A 447 -19.44 -21.71 -9.09
CA ASP A 447 -20.64 -21.10 -9.72
C ASP A 447 -20.36 -19.75 -10.42
N SER A 448 -19.10 -19.31 -10.52
CA SER A 448 -18.72 -18.09 -11.25
C SER A 448 -19.16 -18.12 -12.71
N ASP A 449 -19.72 -17.00 -13.18
CA ASP A 449 -20.05 -16.77 -14.59
C ASP A 449 -18.92 -15.96 -15.28
N PRO A 450 -18.30 -16.50 -16.35
CA PRO A 450 -17.18 -15.83 -17.00
C PRO A 450 -17.47 -14.42 -17.52
N GLU A 451 -18.71 -14.11 -17.91
CA GLU A 451 -19.12 -12.78 -18.34
C GLU A 451 -19.22 -11.82 -17.16
N ALA A 452 -19.80 -12.27 -16.05
CA ALA A 452 -19.92 -11.49 -14.82
C ALA A 452 -18.54 -11.15 -14.24
N GLU A 453 -17.62 -12.11 -14.21
CA GLU A 453 -16.26 -11.91 -13.68
C GLU A 453 -15.43 -10.96 -14.57
N GLN A 454 -15.60 -11.01 -15.90
CA GLN A 454 -15.01 -10.04 -16.82
C GLN A 454 -15.51 -8.62 -16.52
N LEU A 455 -16.81 -8.44 -16.39
CA LEU A 455 -17.41 -7.15 -16.06
C LEU A 455 -16.99 -6.63 -14.68
N GLU A 456 -16.82 -7.52 -13.70
CA GLU A 456 -16.32 -7.16 -12.37
C GLU A 456 -14.91 -6.56 -12.42
N CYS A 457 -14.00 -7.16 -13.21
CA CYS A 457 -12.66 -6.60 -13.42
C CYS A 457 -12.70 -5.22 -14.06
N GLU A 458 -13.54 -5.04 -15.10
CA GLU A 458 -13.72 -3.75 -15.77
C GLU A 458 -14.25 -2.68 -14.80
N TYR A 459 -15.26 -3.01 -13.98
CA TYR A 459 -15.82 -2.08 -12.99
C TYR A 459 -14.79 -1.69 -11.92
N LYS A 460 -13.97 -2.64 -11.44
CA LYS A 460 -12.90 -2.38 -10.48
C LYS A 460 -11.82 -1.46 -11.07
N ALA A 461 -11.44 -1.64 -12.33
CA ALA A 461 -10.47 -0.79 -13.00
C ALA A 461 -11.03 0.60 -13.32
N ARG A 462 -12.30 0.69 -13.70
CA ARG A 462 -12.98 1.94 -14.11
C ARG A 462 -12.91 3.05 -13.06
N ALA A 463 -12.89 2.72 -11.76
CA ALA A 463 -12.77 3.72 -10.70
C ALA A 463 -11.48 4.55 -10.80
N LEU A 464 -10.37 3.91 -11.20
CA LEU A 464 -9.08 4.57 -11.37
C LEU A 464 -8.99 5.36 -12.67
N PHE A 465 -9.54 4.84 -13.76
CA PHE A 465 -9.61 5.60 -15.03
C PHE A 465 -10.54 6.82 -14.89
N LYS A 466 -11.65 6.71 -14.16
CA LYS A 466 -12.52 7.86 -13.85
C LYS A 466 -11.77 8.92 -13.02
N ALA A 467 -10.92 8.51 -12.10
CA ALA A 467 -10.05 9.45 -11.37
C ALA A 467 -9.02 10.10 -12.32
N ALA A 468 -8.46 9.37 -13.27
CA ALA A 468 -7.55 9.90 -14.28
C ALA A 468 -8.25 10.92 -15.20
N GLU A 469 -9.46 10.64 -15.66
CA GLU A 469 -10.31 11.59 -16.42
C GLU A 469 -10.58 12.88 -15.62
N GLU A 470 -10.89 12.74 -14.33
CA GLU A 470 -11.15 13.89 -13.47
C GLU A 470 -9.89 14.72 -13.24
N ALA A 471 -8.71 14.10 -13.11
CA ALA A 471 -7.43 14.80 -13.03
C ALA A 471 -7.16 15.63 -14.30
N VAL A 472 -7.44 15.07 -15.48
CA VAL A 472 -7.29 15.79 -16.77
C VAL A 472 -8.27 16.97 -16.83
N ARG A 473 -9.54 16.78 -16.45
CA ARG A 473 -10.53 17.87 -16.41
C ARG A 473 -10.12 19.02 -15.48
N PHE A 474 -9.51 18.72 -14.33
CA PHE A 474 -8.98 19.75 -13.43
C PHE A 474 -7.82 20.51 -14.03
N ALA A 475 -6.89 19.83 -14.70
CA ALA A 475 -5.76 20.47 -15.37
C ALA A 475 -6.23 21.41 -16.49
N GLU A 476 -7.26 21.03 -17.26
CA GLU A 476 -7.86 21.88 -18.31
C GLU A 476 -8.56 23.12 -17.72
N ARG A 477 -9.30 22.97 -16.62
CA ARG A 477 -9.97 24.10 -15.95
C ARG A 477 -8.95 25.11 -15.40
N SER A 478 -7.85 24.64 -14.82
CA SER A 478 -6.75 25.50 -14.34
C SER A 478 -6.11 26.29 -15.49
N LYS A 479 -5.93 25.69 -16.65
CA LYS A 479 -5.41 26.37 -17.87
C LYS A 479 -6.38 27.42 -18.41
N ARG A 480 -7.70 27.22 -18.30
CA ARG A 480 -8.72 28.18 -18.74
C ARG A 480 -8.89 29.35 -17.76
N GLY A 481 -8.66 29.14 -16.45
CA GLY A 481 -8.73 30.22 -15.43
C GLY A 481 -7.55 31.20 -15.49
N ASN A 482 -6.43 30.84 -16.11
CA ASN A 482 -5.22 31.67 -16.22
C ASN A 482 -5.08 32.41 -17.58
N ARG A 483 -6.13 32.54 -18.39
CA ARG A 483 -6.12 33.47 -19.51
C ARG A 483 -6.49 34.86 -18.97
N PRO A 484 -5.60 35.88 -19.12
CA PRO A 484 -5.99 37.26 -18.82
C PRO A 484 -7.12 37.71 -19.76
N PRO A 485 -7.94 38.68 -19.34
CA PRO A 485 -9.07 39.18 -20.11
C PRO A 485 -8.68 39.82 -21.42
#